data_4cddfbc62d79d7d014460db49cf214e8
#
_entry.id   4cddfbc62d79d7d014460db49cf214e8
#
_cell.length_a   1.000
_cell.length_b   1.000
_cell.length_c   1.000
_cell.angle_alpha   90.00
_cell.angle_beta   90.00
_cell.angle_gamma   90.00
#
_symmetry.space_group_name_H-M   'P 1'
#
loop_
_entity.id
_entity.type
_entity.pdbx_description
1 polymer ?
#
loop_
_entity_poly.entity_id
_entity_poly.type
_entity_poly.pdbx_seq_one_letter_code
_entity_poly.pdbx_strand_id
1 'polypeptide(L)'
;MKQVLQNLANGETRLEEVSCPAVKKGHILIESRKSLVSVGTERMLVDFGKAGWISKARSQPDKVLEVLSKVKTDGVTATFDAVKSKLDQPLPLGYCNVGRVLDGSDTGITPGTRVVSNGNHAEVVRVPKNLVSIIPANVDDETAAFTVIGAIALQGIRLINPNIGESVVVTGLGLIGLMAVQILRANGCRVIGIDFDTAKCELAKEFGAEVVDLSKGQDALAIADGFTRGRGVDAVLITASSKSNAVVHQAATMCRKRGRIVLVGVVGLELSRADFYEKELSFQVSCSYGPGRYDEGYETRGNDYPYGFVRWTEQRNFEAILDLMDAGSISIKGLVNHRFSIADATAAYEKLNDKASLGIVLEYSDSHEENIVKSSVRLSVASIQNSKLGNVAFIGGGNYASRVLIPAFKNAGANLTTLVTSGGISAVHHGKKNGFKEASTAIEDALNEITDTVVIATQHHLHVNQALS
;
A
#
# COMPACT_ATOMS: atom_id res chain seq x y z
N MET A 1 14.66 10.96 8.75
CA MET A 1 13.51 11.22 7.86
C MET A 1 12.19 10.96 8.56
N LYS A 2 11.12 11.66 8.14
CA LYS A 2 9.76 11.46 8.65
C LYS A 2 9.02 10.39 7.87
N GLN A 3 8.23 9.56 8.56
CA GLN A 3 7.40 8.51 7.97
C GLN A 3 6.10 8.32 8.73
N VAL A 4 5.00 8.07 8.02
CA VAL A 4 3.68 7.81 8.62
C VAL A 4 3.57 6.33 8.99
N LEU A 5 3.31 6.08 10.26
CA LEU A 5 3.24 4.73 10.83
C LEU A 5 1.91 4.51 11.56
N GLN A 6 1.37 3.30 11.42
CA GLN A 6 0.19 2.82 12.14
C GLN A 6 0.60 1.76 13.17
N ASN A 7 0.18 1.93 14.41
CA ASN A 7 0.27 0.90 15.42
C ASN A 7 -1.02 0.06 15.40
N LEU A 8 -0.89 -1.22 15.05
CA LEU A 8 -2.06 -2.10 14.97
C LEU A 8 -2.55 -2.59 16.33
N ALA A 9 -1.78 -2.43 17.42
CA ALA A 9 -2.20 -2.83 18.75
C ALA A 9 -3.17 -1.82 19.39
N ASN A 10 -2.89 -0.52 19.23
CA ASN A 10 -3.66 0.58 19.85
C ASN A 10 -4.43 1.45 18.83
N GLY A 11 -4.20 1.26 17.53
CA GLY A 11 -4.87 2.01 16.47
C GLY A 11 -4.34 3.43 16.25
N GLU A 12 -3.19 3.76 16.80
CA GLU A 12 -2.58 5.09 16.68
C GLU A 12 -1.89 5.24 15.32
N THR A 13 -2.23 6.32 14.60
CA THR A 13 -1.49 6.77 13.41
C THR A 13 -0.61 7.94 13.82
N ARG A 14 0.69 7.87 13.54
CA ARG A 14 1.65 8.90 13.92
C ARG A 14 2.68 9.16 12.85
N LEU A 15 3.21 10.38 12.84
CA LEU A 15 4.41 10.73 12.11
C LEU A 15 5.62 10.43 13.00
N GLU A 16 6.52 9.59 12.53
CA GLU A 16 7.69 9.15 13.28
C GLU A 16 8.96 9.57 12.56
N GLU A 17 9.97 10.02 13.31
CA GLU A 17 11.31 10.20 12.78
C GLU A 17 12.05 8.85 12.79
N VAL A 18 12.49 8.41 11.61
CA VAL A 18 13.19 7.14 11.41
C VAL A 18 14.46 7.35 10.59
N SER A 19 15.40 6.39 10.66
CA SER A 19 16.59 6.39 9.83
C SER A 19 16.25 6.19 8.35
N CYS A 20 16.97 6.86 7.45
CA CYS A 20 16.83 6.66 6.02
C CYS A 20 17.17 5.19 5.67
N PRO A 21 16.38 4.50 4.83
CA PRO A 21 16.68 3.13 4.43
C PRO A 21 18.03 3.04 3.73
N ALA A 22 18.83 2.01 4.05
CA ALA A 22 20.08 1.75 3.37
C ALA A 22 19.84 1.42 1.88
N VAL A 23 20.76 1.81 1.02
CA VAL A 23 20.76 1.43 -0.40
C VAL A 23 20.81 -0.10 -0.52
N LYS A 24 20.10 -0.65 -1.47
CA LYS A 24 20.03 -2.11 -1.69
C LYS A 24 19.98 -2.41 -3.18
N LYS A 25 20.79 -3.38 -3.61
CA LYS A 25 20.81 -3.87 -4.99
C LYS A 25 19.41 -4.26 -5.49
N GLY A 26 19.06 -3.87 -6.73
CA GLY A 26 17.77 -4.11 -7.33
C GLY A 26 16.63 -3.23 -6.79
N HIS A 27 16.95 -2.25 -5.94
CA HIS A 27 16.01 -1.28 -5.37
C HIS A 27 16.44 0.14 -5.75
N ILE A 28 15.47 1.04 -5.70
CA ILE A 28 15.65 2.46 -5.98
C ILE A 28 15.35 3.24 -4.70
N LEU A 29 16.24 4.14 -4.33
CA LEU A 29 16.03 5.09 -3.26
C LEU A 29 15.43 6.35 -3.86
N ILE A 30 14.29 6.78 -3.35
CA ILE A 30 13.49 7.88 -3.93
C ILE A 30 13.22 8.92 -2.84
N GLU A 31 13.56 10.18 -3.11
CA GLU A 31 13.11 11.33 -2.35
C GLU A 31 11.67 11.65 -2.76
N SER A 32 10.74 11.59 -1.82
CA SER A 32 9.32 11.82 -2.08
C SER A 32 9.02 13.29 -2.33
N ARG A 33 8.11 13.55 -3.26
CA ARG A 33 7.60 14.89 -3.60
C ARG A 33 6.12 14.99 -3.31
N LYS A 34 5.37 13.97 -3.70
CA LYS A 34 3.93 13.83 -3.41
C LYS A 34 3.59 12.38 -3.13
N SER A 35 2.59 12.16 -2.30
CA SER A 35 1.99 10.84 -2.17
C SER A 35 0.49 10.96 -1.97
N LEU A 36 -0.27 9.99 -2.49
CA LEU A 36 -1.71 9.97 -2.43
C LEU A 36 -2.19 9.04 -1.32
N VAL A 37 -2.92 9.57 -0.35
CA VAL A 37 -3.66 8.79 0.64
C VAL A 37 -4.98 8.33 0.00
N SER A 38 -5.13 7.03 -0.14
CA SER A 38 -6.34 6.41 -0.66
C SER A 38 -7.35 6.19 0.45
N VAL A 39 -8.37 7.06 0.51
CA VAL A 39 -9.35 7.07 1.59
C VAL A 39 -10.02 5.70 1.81
N GLY A 40 -10.34 4.97 0.73
CA GLY A 40 -10.98 3.66 0.85
C GLY A 40 -10.10 2.59 1.48
N THR A 41 -8.90 2.40 0.96
CA THR A 41 -7.97 1.33 1.39
C THR A 41 -7.33 1.64 2.74
N GLU A 42 -6.86 2.88 2.93
CA GLU A 42 -6.16 3.22 4.17
C GLU A 42 -7.09 3.35 5.37
N ARG A 43 -8.35 3.75 5.14
CA ARG A 43 -9.40 3.69 6.18
C ARG A 43 -9.55 2.26 6.71
N MET A 44 -9.57 1.24 5.86
CA MET A 44 -9.69 -0.16 6.32
C MET A 44 -8.52 -0.56 7.24
N LEU A 45 -7.30 -0.12 6.95
CA LEU A 45 -6.11 -0.37 7.79
C LEU A 45 -6.21 0.35 9.13
N VAL A 46 -6.61 1.63 9.11
CA VAL A 46 -6.80 2.44 10.31
C VAL A 46 -7.91 1.88 11.19
N ASP A 47 -9.06 1.52 10.60
CA ASP A 47 -10.19 0.92 11.31
C ASP A 47 -9.83 -0.44 11.90
N PHE A 48 -9.07 -1.26 11.16
CA PHE A 48 -8.53 -2.52 11.69
C PHE A 48 -7.61 -2.26 12.90
N GLY A 49 -6.72 -1.27 12.82
CA GLY A 49 -5.88 -0.87 13.96
C GLY A 49 -6.69 -0.47 15.20
N LYS A 50 -7.75 0.31 15.01
CA LYS A 50 -8.65 0.77 16.09
C LYS A 50 -9.60 -0.30 16.63
N ALA A 51 -9.83 -1.38 15.88
CA ALA A 51 -10.75 -2.44 16.28
C ALA A 51 -10.28 -3.20 17.52
N GLY A 52 -11.20 -3.63 18.36
CA GLY A 52 -10.89 -4.49 19.52
C GLY A 52 -10.44 -5.90 19.09
N TRP A 53 -9.78 -6.63 19.98
CA TRP A 53 -9.23 -7.98 19.72
C TRP A 53 -10.22 -8.97 19.12
N ILE A 54 -11.47 -8.98 19.61
CA ILE A 54 -12.54 -9.86 19.09
C ILE A 54 -12.89 -9.50 17.65
N SER A 55 -12.98 -8.21 17.34
CA SER A 55 -13.28 -7.74 16.00
C SER A 55 -12.13 -8.04 15.03
N LYS A 56 -10.88 -7.85 15.45
CA LYS A 56 -9.68 -8.25 14.68
C LYS A 56 -9.66 -9.74 14.38
N ALA A 57 -9.98 -10.58 15.37
CA ALA A 57 -10.05 -12.02 15.20
C ALA A 57 -11.15 -12.42 14.18
N ARG A 58 -12.34 -11.83 14.28
CA ARG A 58 -13.45 -12.09 13.34
C ARG A 58 -13.16 -11.66 11.91
N SER A 59 -12.38 -10.60 11.73
CA SER A 59 -12.02 -10.10 10.39
C SER A 59 -10.91 -10.91 9.71
N GLN A 60 -10.20 -11.77 10.44
CA GLN A 60 -9.09 -12.60 9.93
C GLN A 60 -9.16 -14.05 10.45
N PRO A 61 -10.19 -14.83 10.05
CA PRO A 61 -10.41 -16.19 10.56
C PRO A 61 -9.23 -17.13 10.28
N ASP A 62 -8.56 -17.00 9.13
CA ASP A 62 -7.39 -17.82 8.78
C ASP A 62 -6.22 -17.57 9.73
N LYS A 63 -5.99 -16.32 10.11
CA LYS A 63 -4.97 -15.97 11.11
C LYS A 63 -5.30 -16.51 12.50
N VAL A 64 -6.58 -16.58 12.84
CA VAL A 64 -7.02 -17.21 14.10
C VAL A 64 -6.70 -18.70 14.09
N LEU A 65 -6.92 -19.40 12.98
CA LEU A 65 -6.55 -20.82 12.84
C LEU A 65 -5.03 -21.02 12.95
N GLU A 66 -4.20 -20.16 12.33
CA GLU A 66 -2.74 -20.18 12.50
C GLU A 66 -2.34 -20.01 13.98
N VAL A 67 -2.98 -19.07 14.68
CA VAL A 67 -2.72 -18.81 16.11
C VAL A 67 -3.12 -20.03 16.95
N LEU A 68 -4.28 -20.63 16.69
CA LEU A 68 -4.73 -21.84 17.38
C LEU A 68 -3.79 -23.04 17.15
N SER A 69 -3.25 -23.19 15.94
CA SER A 69 -2.25 -24.21 15.67
C SER A 69 -0.95 -23.97 16.44
N LYS A 70 -0.48 -22.72 16.51
CA LYS A 70 0.70 -22.32 17.30
C LYS A 70 0.50 -22.49 18.82
N VAL A 71 -0.71 -22.28 19.33
CA VAL A 71 -1.00 -22.57 20.74
C VAL A 71 -0.73 -24.05 21.08
N LYS A 72 -1.01 -24.97 20.14
CA LYS A 72 -0.75 -26.41 20.35
C LYS A 72 0.74 -26.76 20.36
N THR A 73 1.57 -26.02 19.61
CA THR A 73 3.02 -26.26 19.51
C THR A 73 3.83 -25.50 20.52
N ASP A 74 3.54 -24.20 20.69
CA ASP A 74 4.38 -23.26 21.43
C ASP A 74 3.80 -22.89 22.82
N GLY A 75 2.55 -23.30 23.09
CA GLY A 75 1.80 -22.96 24.30
C GLY A 75 1.11 -21.59 24.22
N VAL A 76 0.15 -21.38 25.15
CA VAL A 76 -0.75 -20.19 25.13
C VAL A 76 0.02 -18.89 25.34
N THR A 77 0.89 -18.83 26.34
CA THR A 77 1.64 -17.61 26.73
C THR A 77 2.59 -17.16 25.63
N ALA A 78 3.41 -18.07 25.10
CA ALA A 78 4.37 -17.76 24.03
C ALA A 78 3.66 -17.32 22.73
N THR A 79 2.53 -17.93 22.42
CA THR A 79 1.72 -17.56 21.25
C THR A 79 1.06 -16.20 21.44
N PHE A 80 0.51 -15.90 22.62
CA PHE A 80 -0.08 -14.60 22.92
C PHE A 80 0.96 -13.47 22.82
N ASP A 81 2.16 -13.67 23.39
CA ASP A 81 3.26 -12.72 23.31
C ASP A 81 3.74 -12.52 21.86
N ALA A 82 3.72 -13.57 21.04
CA ALA A 82 4.05 -13.48 19.63
C ALA A 82 3.05 -12.64 18.84
N VAL A 83 1.74 -12.84 19.07
CA VAL A 83 0.67 -12.07 18.44
C VAL A 83 0.74 -10.60 18.88
N LYS A 84 0.87 -10.36 20.19
CA LYS A 84 1.01 -9.00 20.75
C LYS A 84 2.21 -8.28 20.14
N SER A 85 3.37 -8.93 20.10
CA SER A 85 4.59 -8.37 19.52
C SER A 85 4.43 -8.05 18.02
N LYS A 86 3.71 -8.88 17.26
CA LYS A 86 3.46 -8.64 15.84
C LYS A 86 2.52 -7.47 15.61
N LEU A 87 1.50 -7.29 16.45
CA LEU A 87 0.57 -6.15 16.39
C LEU A 87 1.22 -4.84 16.88
N ASP A 88 2.20 -4.92 17.78
CA ASP A 88 2.95 -3.78 18.29
C ASP A 88 3.97 -3.22 17.28
N GLN A 89 4.34 -4.00 16.26
CA GLN A 89 5.23 -3.52 15.20
C GLN A 89 4.55 -2.44 14.36
N PRO A 90 5.19 -1.25 14.21
CA PRO A 90 4.63 -0.18 13.39
C PRO A 90 4.51 -0.60 11.92
N LEU A 91 3.35 -0.39 11.33
CA LEU A 91 3.08 -0.62 9.93
C LEU A 91 3.25 0.68 9.15
N PRO A 92 4.13 0.75 8.14
CA PRO A 92 4.18 1.91 7.24
C PRO A 92 2.88 2.04 6.46
N LEU A 93 2.34 3.26 6.39
CA LEU A 93 1.15 3.58 5.60
C LEU A 93 1.52 4.15 4.24
N GLY A 94 0.60 4.04 3.28
CA GLY A 94 0.76 4.51 1.91
C GLY A 94 1.31 3.46 0.94
N TYR A 95 0.98 3.67 -0.34
CA TYR A 95 1.40 2.84 -1.46
C TYR A 95 1.30 3.57 -2.80
N CYS A 96 1.24 4.90 -2.77
CA CYS A 96 1.17 5.77 -3.96
C CYS A 96 2.14 6.92 -3.76
N ASN A 97 3.35 6.78 -4.25
CA ASN A 97 4.45 7.72 -4.04
C ASN A 97 4.97 8.24 -5.38
N VAL A 98 5.27 9.52 -5.42
CA VAL A 98 5.97 10.22 -6.51
C VAL A 98 7.18 10.93 -5.95
N GLY A 99 8.30 10.82 -6.64
CA GLY A 99 9.51 11.46 -6.19
C GLY A 99 10.63 11.51 -7.23
N ARG A 100 11.82 11.86 -6.76
CA ARG A 100 13.05 11.86 -7.53
C ARG A 100 14.00 10.78 -7.03
N VAL A 101 14.62 10.11 -7.96
CA VAL A 101 15.63 9.09 -7.64
C VAL A 101 16.83 9.76 -6.97
N LEU A 102 17.17 9.29 -5.77
CA LEU A 102 18.42 9.62 -5.07
C LEU A 102 19.52 8.65 -5.47
N ASP A 103 19.20 7.36 -5.48
CA ASP A 103 20.10 6.30 -5.87
C ASP A 103 19.32 5.22 -6.63
N GLY A 104 19.70 4.98 -7.87
CA GLY A 104 19.14 3.94 -8.73
C GLY A 104 19.90 2.62 -8.64
N SER A 105 21.01 2.55 -7.90
CA SER A 105 21.88 1.38 -7.79
C SER A 105 22.20 0.76 -9.16
N ASP A 106 21.90 -0.51 -9.32
CA ASP A 106 22.12 -1.30 -10.55
C ASP A 106 20.86 -1.41 -11.44
N THR A 107 19.84 -0.56 -11.21
CA THR A 107 18.56 -0.66 -11.93
C THR A 107 18.56 0.03 -13.30
N GLY A 108 19.56 0.86 -13.61
CA GLY A 108 19.64 1.63 -14.83
C GLY A 108 18.86 2.96 -14.81
N ILE A 109 18.22 3.30 -13.68
CA ILE A 109 17.52 4.59 -13.52
C ILE A 109 18.46 5.58 -12.84
N THR A 110 18.72 6.71 -13.50
CA THR A 110 19.69 7.71 -13.03
C THR A 110 19.13 8.59 -11.91
N PRO A 111 19.98 9.06 -10.97
CA PRO A 111 19.59 10.07 -9.98
C PRO A 111 18.96 11.30 -10.61
N GLY A 112 18.00 11.91 -9.93
CA GLY A 112 17.21 13.06 -10.40
C GLY A 112 16.01 12.71 -11.29
N THR A 113 15.92 11.47 -11.82
CA THR A 113 14.77 11.01 -12.61
C THR A 113 13.49 11.07 -11.78
N ARG A 114 12.41 11.61 -12.37
CA ARG A 114 11.08 11.63 -11.77
C ARG A 114 10.43 10.26 -11.93
N VAL A 115 9.94 9.70 -10.81
CA VAL A 115 9.38 8.35 -10.81
C VAL A 115 8.12 8.28 -9.93
N VAL A 116 7.21 7.38 -10.33
CA VAL A 116 6.12 6.90 -9.47
C VAL A 116 6.47 5.53 -8.92
N SER A 117 6.02 5.23 -7.72
CA SER A 117 6.23 3.94 -7.07
C SER A 117 5.09 3.57 -6.12
N ASN A 118 5.08 2.30 -5.65
CA ASN A 118 4.23 1.87 -4.55
C ASN A 118 4.83 2.20 -3.16
N GLY A 119 5.72 3.17 -3.08
CA GLY A 119 6.35 3.60 -1.82
C GLY A 119 5.35 4.12 -0.80
N ASN A 120 5.73 4.02 0.47
CA ASN A 120 4.93 4.48 1.61
C ASN A 120 4.98 6.02 1.75
N HIS A 121 4.16 6.56 2.66
CA HIS A 121 4.20 7.97 3.04
C HIS A 121 5.43 8.25 3.93
N ALA A 122 6.54 8.57 3.29
CA ALA A 122 7.81 8.90 3.93
C ALA A 122 8.60 9.90 3.08
N GLU A 123 9.49 10.67 3.70
CA GLU A 123 10.36 11.63 2.97
C GLU A 123 11.32 10.91 2.01
N VAL A 124 11.76 9.70 2.37
CA VAL A 124 12.56 8.85 1.50
C VAL A 124 11.99 7.43 1.51
N VAL A 125 11.83 6.83 0.35
CA VAL A 125 11.37 5.44 0.22
C VAL A 125 12.38 4.61 -0.57
N ARG A 126 12.52 3.34 -0.18
CA ARG A 126 13.29 2.34 -0.91
C ARG A 126 12.34 1.32 -1.53
N VAL A 127 12.30 1.27 -2.85
CA VAL A 127 11.31 0.47 -3.59
C VAL A 127 12.02 -0.45 -4.57
N PRO A 128 11.59 -1.73 -4.72
CA PRO A 128 12.10 -2.61 -5.76
C PRO A 128 11.86 -2.06 -7.17
N LYS A 129 12.79 -2.27 -8.08
CA LYS A 129 12.76 -1.69 -9.44
C LYS A 129 11.49 -2.00 -10.25
N ASN A 130 10.90 -3.20 -10.06
CA ASN A 130 9.69 -3.62 -10.77
C ASN A 130 8.41 -2.93 -10.24
N LEU A 131 8.52 -2.11 -9.21
CA LEU A 131 7.42 -1.33 -8.62
C LEU A 131 7.64 0.18 -8.80
N VAL A 132 8.46 0.54 -9.79
CA VAL A 132 8.81 1.93 -10.13
C VAL A 132 8.63 2.13 -11.64
N SER A 133 8.06 3.27 -12.03
CA SER A 133 7.96 3.70 -13.44
C SER A 133 8.35 5.16 -13.59
N ILE A 134 8.99 5.49 -14.71
CA ILE A 134 9.43 6.86 -15.04
C ILE A 134 8.20 7.67 -15.44
N ILE A 135 8.10 8.90 -14.90
CA ILE A 135 6.99 9.81 -15.19
C ILE A 135 7.30 10.59 -16.48
N PRO A 136 6.38 10.58 -17.48
CA PRO A 136 6.50 11.41 -18.67
C PRO A 136 6.62 12.89 -18.34
N ALA A 137 7.28 13.67 -19.21
CA ALA A 137 7.57 15.09 -18.98
C ALA A 137 6.31 15.95 -18.80
N ASN A 138 5.24 15.63 -19.53
CA ASN A 138 3.97 16.39 -19.51
C ASN A 138 3.05 16.02 -18.34
N VAL A 139 3.36 14.97 -17.58
CA VAL A 139 2.58 14.55 -16.40
C VAL A 139 3.18 15.19 -15.17
N ASP A 140 2.40 16.00 -14.45
CA ASP A 140 2.82 16.60 -13.18
C ASP A 140 2.82 15.59 -12.03
N ASP A 141 3.49 15.91 -10.92
CA ASP A 141 3.68 15.01 -9.79
C ASP A 141 2.36 14.66 -9.08
N GLU A 142 1.38 15.57 -9.05
CA GLU A 142 0.10 15.33 -8.41
C GLU A 142 -0.76 14.38 -9.24
N THR A 143 -0.77 14.56 -10.56
CA THR A 143 -1.43 13.63 -11.49
C THR A 143 -0.77 12.25 -11.42
N ALA A 144 0.55 12.18 -11.45
CA ALA A 144 1.29 10.93 -11.36
C ALA A 144 1.04 10.17 -10.04
N ALA A 145 0.71 10.83 -8.93
CA ALA A 145 0.40 10.17 -7.65
C ALA A 145 -0.82 9.23 -7.74
N PHE A 146 -1.70 9.40 -8.73
CA PHE A 146 -2.84 8.51 -8.97
C PHE A 146 -2.51 7.26 -9.79
N THR A 147 -1.30 7.09 -10.27
CA THR A 147 -0.90 5.97 -11.15
C THR A 147 -1.18 4.61 -10.53
N VAL A 148 -0.84 4.40 -9.26
CA VAL A 148 -1.04 3.09 -8.61
C VAL A 148 -2.53 2.77 -8.46
N ILE A 149 -3.35 3.75 -8.10
CA ILE A 149 -4.82 3.62 -8.04
C ILE A 149 -5.39 3.32 -9.44
N GLY A 150 -4.90 4.03 -10.47
CA GLY A 150 -5.26 3.78 -11.85
C GLY A 150 -4.90 2.35 -12.30
N ALA A 151 -3.73 1.86 -11.90
CA ALA A 151 -3.29 0.49 -12.23
C ALA A 151 -4.17 -0.58 -11.56
N ILE A 152 -4.68 -0.35 -10.35
CA ILE A 152 -5.66 -1.23 -9.70
C ILE A 152 -6.95 -1.28 -10.53
N ALA A 153 -7.46 -0.12 -10.96
CA ALA A 153 -8.63 -0.05 -11.83
C ALA A 153 -8.39 -0.75 -13.17
N LEU A 154 -7.21 -0.48 -13.79
CA LEU A 154 -6.82 -1.06 -15.07
C LEU A 154 -6.69 -2.59 -15.00
N GLN A 155 -6.18 -3.14 -13.91
CA GLN A 155 -6.12 -4.60 -13.73
C GLN A 155 -7.51 -5.22 -13.74
N GLY A 156 -8.48 -4.64 -13.03
CA GLY A 156 -9.87 -5.08 -13.07
C GLY A 156 -10.45 -5.02 -14.49
N ILE A 157 -10.16 -3.96 -15.23
CA ILE A 157 -10.60 -3.79 -16.62
C ILE A 157 -9.94 -4.82 -17.55
N ARG A 158 -8.64 -5.13 -17.36
CA ARG A 158 -7.96 -6.18 -18.14
C ARG A 158 -8.57 -7.57 -17.92
N LEU A 159 -9.05 -7.86 -16.71
CA LEU A 159 -9.76 -9.11 -16.42
C LEU A 159 -11.15 -9.15 -17.06
N ILE A 160 -11.83 -8.00 -17.18
CA ILE A 160 -13.03 -7.88 -18.00
C ILE A 160 -12.72 -8.14 -19.48
N ASN A 161 -11.55 -7.71 -19.95
CA ASN A 161 -11.14 -7.77 -21.37
C ASN A 161 -12.20 -7.17 -22.32
N PRO A 162 -12.54 -5.87 -22.15
CA PRO A 162 -13.62 -5.26 -22.90
C PRO A 162 -13.25 -4.93 -24.33
N ASN A 163 -14.22 -5.01 -25.24
CA ASN A 163 -14.09 -4.54 -26.62
C ASN A 163 -14.71 -3.14 -26.79
N ILE A 164 -14.27 -2.42 -27.81
CA ILE A 164 -14.84 -1.12 -28.19
C ILE A 164 -16.35 -1.24 -28.39
N GLY A 165 -17.13 -0.31 -27.78
CA GLY A 165 -18.57 -0.27 -27.89
C GLY A 165 -19.31 -1.12 -26.85
N GLU A 166 -18.65 -1.96 -26.08
CA GLU A 166 -19.29 -2.69 -24.97
C GLU A 166 -19.83 -1.75 -23.91
N SER A 167 -20.93 -2.17 -23.26
CA SER A 167 -21.59 -1.49 -22.16
C SER A 167 -21.10 -2.07 -20.84
N VAL A 168 -20.39 -1.27 -20.04
CA VAL A 168 -19.81 -1.69 -18.75
C VAL A 168 -20.37 -0.88 -17.62
N VAL A 169 -20.78 -1.55 -16.53
CA VAL A 169 -21.19 -0.91 -15.29
C VAL A 169 -20.02 -0.85 -14.33
N VAL A 170 -19.82 0.29 -13.67
CA VAL A 170 -18.89 0.46 -12.55
C VAL A 170 -19.73 0.70 -11.29
N THR A 171 -19.73 -0.26 -10.36
CA THR A 171 -20.46 -0.16 -9.08
C THR A 171 -19.51 0.29 -7.98
N GLY A 172 -19.78 1.49 -7.44
CA GLY A 172 -18.92 2.18 -6.47
C GLY A 172 -18.01 3.20 -7.16
N LEU A 173 -18.27 4.49 -6.94
CA LEU A 173 -17.58 5.62 -7.57
C LEU A 173 -16.58 6.29 -6.60
N GLY A 174 -15.84 5.47 -5.81
CA GLY A 174 -14.64 5.93 -5.11
C GLY A 174 -13.50 6.21 -6.11
N LEU A 175 -12.29 6.50 -5.62
CA LEU A 175 -11.14 6.80 -6.48
C LEU A 175 -10.92 5.74 -7.56
N ILE A 176 -10.94 4.45 -7.19
CA ILE A 176 -10.74 3.35 -8.14
C ILE A 176 -11.87 3.33 -9.19
N GLY A 177 -13.13 3.54 -8.76
CA GLY A 177 -14.28 3.55 -9.67
C GLY A 177 -14.24 4.73 -10.65
N LEU A 178 -13.92 5.93 -10.18
CA LEU A 178 -13.81 7.12 -11.02
C LEU A 178 -12.61 7.02 -12.00
N MET A 179 -11.50 6.42 -11.59
CA MET A 179 -10.41 6.07 -12.52
C MET A 179 -10.86 5.04 -13.55
N ALA A 180 -11.59 4.00 -13.11
CA ALA A 180 -12.10 2.96 -14.03
C ALA A 180 -13.08 3.53 -15.07
N VAL A 181 -13.94 4.48 -14.69
CA VAL A 181 -14.83 5.18 -15.65
C VAL A 181 -14.02 5.81 -16.78
N GLN A 182 -12.97 6.58 -16.43
CA GLN A 182 -12.14 7.26 -17.43
C GLN A 182 -11.38 6.26 -18.32
N ILE A 183 -10.79 5.22 -17.73
CA ILE A 183 -10.05 4.19 -18.50
C ILE A 183 -10.98 3.44 -19.46
N LEU A 184 -12.18 3.05 -19.03
CA LEU A 184 -13.18 2.41 -19.88
C LEU A 184 -13.64 3.34 -21.00
N ARG A 185 -13.85 4.62 -20.72
CA ARG A 185 -14.19 5.62 -21.74
C ARG A 185 -13.08 5.78 -22.75
N ALA A 186 -11.81 5.86 -22.30
CA ALA A 186 -10.64 5.90 -23.16
C ALA A 186 -10.50 4.64 -24.04
N ASN A 187 -10.94 3.47 -23.54
CA ASN A 187 -10.99 2.21 -24.29
C ASN A 187 -12.21 2.12 -25.27
N GLY A 188 -13.04 3.17 -25.36
CA GLY A 188 -14.19 3.20 -26.27
C GLY A 188 -15.43 2.46 -25.76
N CYS A 189 -15.52 2.15 -24.47
CA CYS A 189 -16.69 1.55 -23.85
C CYS A 189 -17.77 2.59 -23.56
N ARG A 190 -19.01 2.13 -23.49
CA ARG A 190 -20.13 2.87 -22.92
C ARG A 190 -20.21 2.52 -21.44
N VAL A 191 -20.25 3.52 -20.56
CA VAL A 191 -20.08 3.30 -19.12
C VAL A 191 -21.30 3.81 -18.35
N ILE A 192 -21.77 3.00 -17.38
CA ILE A 192 -22.72 3.40 -16.33
C ILE A 192 -21.97 3.37 -15.00
N GLY A 193 -21.99 4.48 -14.26
CA GLY A 193 -21.51 4.56 -12.88
C GLY A 193 -22.65 4.48 -11.88
N ILE A 194 -22.51 3.68 -10.83
CA ILE A 194 -23.52 3.50 -9.78
C ILE A 194 -22.92 3.82 -8.41
N ASP A 195 -23.52 4.76 -7.68
CA ASP A 195 -23.16 5.06 -6.28
C ASP A 195 -24.37 5.64 -5.51
N PHE A 196 -24.23 5.72 -4.17
CA PHE A 196 -25.15 6.42 -3.27
C PHE A 196 -24.78 7.90 -3.06
N ASP A 197 -23.62 8.33 -3.52
CA ASP A 197 -23.10 9.68 -3.34
C ASP A 197 -23.31 10.50 -4.60
N THR A 198 -24.21 11.49 -4.50
CA THR A 198 -24.55 12.37 -5.62
C THR A 198 -23.32 13.11 -6.18
N ALA A 199 -22.39 13.56 -5.33
CA ALA A 199 -21.21 14.28 -5.81
C ALA A 199 -20.28 13.38 -6.64
N LYS A 200 -20.14 12.12 -6.26
CA LYS A 200 -19.37 11.12 -7.03
C LYS A 200 -20.07 10.77 -8.34
N CYS A 201 -21.41 10.68 -8.34
CA CYS A 201 -22.19 10.51 -9.55
C CYS A 201 -21.97 11.67 -10.54
N GLU A 202 -22.00 12.92 -10.06
CA GLU A 202 -21.73 14.07 -10.93
C GLU A 202 -20.31 14.06 -11.51
N LEU A 203 -19.28 13.71 -10.71
CA LEU A 203 -17.92 13.53 -11.24
C LEU A 203 -17.86 12.43 -12.30
N ALA A 204 -18.49 11.28 -12.08
CA ALA A 204 -18.54 10.21 -13.06
C ALA A 204 -19.20 10.65 -14.37
N LYS A 205 -20.23 11.51 -14.29
CA LYS A 205 -20.90 12.12 -15.43
C LYS A 205 -19.98 13.09 -16.19
N GLU A 206 -19.22 13.91 -15.46
CA GLU A 206 -18.20 14.78 -16.07
C GLU A 206 -17.14 13.95 -16.83
N PHE A 207 -16.81 12.76 -16.33
CA PHE A 207 -15.90 11.81 -16.99
C PHE A 207 -16.58 10.98 -18.11
N GLY A 208 -17.83 11.28 -18.45
CA GLY A 208 -18.54 10.73 -19.61
C GLY A 208 -19.30 9.43 -19.35
N ALA A 209 -19.59 9.09 -18.10
CA ALA A 209 -20.49 7.99 -17.77
C ALA A 209 -21.96 8.43 -17.76
N GLU A 210 -22.88 7.54 -18.07
CA GLU A 210 -24.24 7.57 -17.55
C GLU A 210 -24.20 7.25 -16.05
N VAL A 211 -25.11 7.80 -15.23
CA VAL A 211 -25.03 7.61 -13.79
C VAL A 211 -26.35 7.15 -13.19
N VAL A 212 -26.23 6.32 -12.14
CA VAL A 212 -27.34 5.89 -11.29
C VAL A 212 -27.06 6.37 -9.87
N ASP A 213 -27.78 7.36 -9.44
CA ASP A 213 -27.73 7.89 -8.08
C ASP A 213 -28.74 7.14 -7.20
N LEU A 214 -28.26 6.15 -6.45
CA LEU A 214 -29.10 5.33 -5.59
C LEU A 214 -29.71 6.12 -4.41
N SER A 215 -29.13 7.26 -4.03
CA SER A 215 -29.67 8.13 -2.98
C SER A 215 -31.00 8.80 -3.39
N LYS A 216 -31.22 8.95 -4.71
CA LYS A 216 -32.43 9.49 -5.30
C LYS A 216 -33.47 8.41 -5.60
N GLY A 217 -33.26 7.16 -5.19
CA GLY A 217 -34.17 6.06 -5.44
C GLY A 217 -34.23 5.60 -6.90
N GLN A 218 -33.18 5.90 -7.70
CA GLN A 218 -33.10 5.45 -9.08
C GLN A 218 -32.95 3.94 -9.17
N ASP A 219 -33.62 3.30 -10.08
CA ASP A 219 -33.56 1.87 -10.32
C ASP A 219 -32.40 1.55 -11.29
N ALA A 220 -31.33 0.97 -10.73
CA ALA A 220 -30.15 0.59 -11.48
C ALA A 220 -30.42 -0.46 -12.56
N LEU A 221 -31.37 -1.39 -12.32
CA LEU A 221 -31.72 -2.44 -13.29
C LEU A 221 -32.46 -1.85 -14.48
N ALA A 222 -33.45 -1.01 -14.22
CA ALA A 222 -34.24 -0.34 -15.27
C ALA A 222 -33.35 0.58 -16.13
N ILE A 223 -32.46 1.36 -15.50
CA ILE A 223 -31.54 2.25 -16.22
C ILE A 223 -30.56 1.44 -17.07
N ALA A 224 -29.97 0.37 -16.53
CA ALA A 224 -29.06 -0.50 -17.27
C ALA A 224 -29.75 -1.19 -18.46
N ASP A 225 -30.99 -1.62 -18.28
CA ASP A 225 -31.81 -2.23 -19.33
C ASP A 225 -32.08 -1.20 -20.45
N GLY A 226 -32.55 -0.03 -20.13
CA GLY A 226 -32.76 1.05 -21.09
C GLY A 226 -31.48 1.46 -21.84
N PHE A 227 -30.36 1.63 -21.11
CA PHE A 227 -29.06 1.96 -21.69
C PHE A 227 -28.57 0.91 -22.69
N THR A 228 -28.84 -0.36 -22.44
CA THR A 228 -28.46 -1.48 -23.32
C THR A 228 -29.54 -1.88 -24.32
N ARG A 229 -30.63 -1.15 -24.38
CA ARG A 229 -31.77 -1.43 -25.27
C ARG A 229 -32.38 -2.83 -25.01
N GLY A 230 -32.53 -3.20 -23.71
CA GLY A 230 -33.08 -4.48 -23.30
C GLY A 230 -32.15 -5.68 -23.45
N ARG A 231 -30.83 -5.47 -23.76
CA ARG A 231 -29.89 -6.57 -24.04
C ARG A 231 -29.10 -7.02 -22.82
N GLY A 232 -29.06 -6.20 -21.77
CA GLY A 232 -28.19 -6.37 -20.61
C GLY A 232 -26.77 -5.89 -20.86
N VAL A 233 -25.99 -5.64 -19.80
CA VAL A 233 -24.62 -5.11 -19.90
C VAL A 233 -23.61 -6.22 -20.22
N ASP A 234 -22.53 -5.87 -20.90
CA ASP A 234 -21.46 -6.80 -21.27
C ASP A 234 -20.60 -7.19 -20.06
N ALA A 235 -20.40 -6.25 -19.15
CA ALA A 235 -19.65 -6.51 -17.92
C ALA A 235 -20.01 -5.56 -16.78
N VAL A 236 -19.70 -6.00 -15.55
CA VAL A 236 -19.75 -5.19 -14.33
C VAL A 236 -18.42 -5.22 -13.61
N LEU A 237 -17.88 -4.04 -13.31
CA LEU A 237 -16.71 -3.85 -12.46
C LEU A 237 -17.17 -3.39 -11.07
N ILE A 238 -16.98 -4.21 -10.06
CA ILE A 238 -17.36 -3.89 -8.68
C ILE A 238 -16.15 -3.30 -7.95
N THR A 239 -16.18 -1.99 -7.69
CA THR A 239 -15.17 -1.24 -6.94
C THR A 239 -15.69 -0.79 -5.57
N ALA A 240 -16.94 -1.11 -5.25
CA ALA A 240 -17.59 -0.78 -3.99
C ALA A 240 -16.99 -1.54 -2.80
N SER A 241 -17.13 -0.97 -1.61
CA SER A 241 -16.87 -1.63 -0.33
C SER A 241 -18.19 -1.78 0.43
N SER A 242 -18.64 -3.02 0.65
CA SER A 242 -19.90 -3.36 1.31
C SER A 242 -19.84 -4.75 1.93
N LYS A 243 -20.57 -4.98 3.00
CA LYS A 243 -20.75 -6.32 3.57
C LYS A 243 -21.88 -7.11 2.91
N SER A 244 -22.64 -6.50 2.01
CA SER A 244 -23.82 -7.09 1.39
C SER A 244 -23.45 -7.97 0.19
N ASN A 245 -24.13 -9.10 0.05
CA ASN A 245 -24.09 -9.96 -1.13
C ASN A 245 -24.96 -9.39 -2.29
N ALA A 246 -25.86 -8.44 -2.00
CA ALA A 246 -26.79 -7.86 -2.97
C ALA A 246 -26.07 -7.17 -4.15
N VAL A 247 -24.84 -6.67 -3.93
CA VAL A 247 -24.05 -6.03 -5.00
C VAL A 247 -23.74 -7.02 -6.13
N VAL A 248 -23.35 -8.24 -5.79
CA VAL A 248 -23.04 -9.27 -6.79
C VAL A 248 -24.30 -9.79 -7.46
N HIS A 249 -25.39 -9.96 -6.70
CA HIS A 249 -26.71 -10.32 -7.24
C HIS A 249 -27.21 -9.29 -8.26
N GLN A 250 -27.13 -8.00 -7.92
CA GLN A 250 -27.51 -6.92 -8.82
C GLN A 250 -26.64 -6.92 -10.10
N ALA A 251 -25.33 -7.11 -9.96
CA ALA A 251 -24.42 -7.21 -11.09
C ALA A 251 -24.78 -8.37 -12.02
N ALA A 252 -25.08 -9.54 -11.47
CA ALA A 252 -25.50 -10.71 -12.25
C ALA A 252 -26.85 -10.48 -12.96
N THR A 253 -27.78 -9.81 -12.29
CA THR A 253 -29.08 -9.46 -12.88
C THR A 253 -28.96 -8.51 -14.06
N MET A 254 -28.08 -7.50 -13.99
CA MET A 254 -27.82 -6.54 -15.07
C MET A 254 -27.12 -7.15 -16.29
N CYS A 255 -26.28 -8.18 -16.08
CA CYS A 255 -25.50 -8.78 -17.15
C CYS A 255 -26.36 -9.47 -18.22
N ARG A 256 -25.95 -9.34 -19.49
CA ARG A 256 -26.44 -10.22 -20.55
C ARG A 256 -25.95 -11.66 -20.37
N LYS A 257 -26.46 -12.59 -21.18
CA LYS A 257 -25.86 -13.94 -21.26
C LYS A 257 -24.38 -13.85 -21.59
N ARG A 258 -23.56 -14.66 -20.89
CA ARG A 258 -22.09 -14.71 -21.00
C ARG A 258 -21.42 -13.37 -20.65
N GLY A 259 -22.08 -12.57 -19.81
CA GLY A 259 -21.50 -11.35 -19.23
C GLY A 259 -20.39 -11.66 -18.23
N ARG A 260 -19.60 -10.66 -17.91
CA ARG A 260 -18.41 -10.78 -17.04
C ARG A 260 -18.56 -9.89 -15.84
N ILE A 261 -18.24 -10.42 -14.66
CA ILE A 261 -18.24 -9.66 -13.41
C ILE A 261 -16.84 -9.73 -12.82
N VAL A 262 -16.24 -8.58 -12.56
CA VAL A 262 -14.93 -8.50 -11.91
C VAL A 262 -15.04 -7.71 -10.62
N LEU A 263 -14.59 -8.31 -9.53
CA LEU A 263 -14.54 -7.69 -8.21
C LEU A 263 -13.14 -7.13 -7.94
N VAL A 264 -13.05 -5.82 -7.81
CA VAL A 264 -11.84 -5.08 -7.39
C VAL A 264 -11.97 -4.63 -5.93
N GLY A 265 -13.20 -4.24 -5.53
CA GLY A 265 -13.50 -3.81 -4.17
C GLY A 265 -13.64 -4.96 -3.18
N VAL A 266 -14.39 -4.72 -2.11
CA VAL A 266 -14.63 -5.72 -1.05
C VAL A 266 -16.13 -5.79 -0.79
N VAL A 267 -16.76 -6.91 -1.18
CA VAL A 267 -18.20 -7.16 -0.96
C VAL A 267 -18.44 -8.55 -0.36
N GLY A 268 -19.66 -8.82 0.09
CA GLY A 268 -20.04 -10.17 0.48
C GLY A 268 -19.95 -11.14 -0.72
N LEU A 269 -19.48 -12.38 -0.48
CA LEU A 269 -19.25 -13.39 -1.51
C LEU A 269 -20.03 -14.67 -1.25
N GLU A 270 -21.18 -14.61 -0.60
CA GLU A 270 -22.14 -15.72 -0.57
C GLU A 270 -22.91 -15.72 -1.90
N LEU A 271 -22.39 -16.50 -2.86
CA LEU A 271 -22.88 -16.51 -4.23
C LEU A 271 -24.01 -17.53 -4.41
N SER A 272 -25.07 -17.13 -5.12
CA SER A 272 -26.15 -18.03 -5.54
C SER A 272 -25.83 -18.59 -6.94
N ARG A 273 -25.83 -19.92 -7.10
CA ARG A 273 -25.70 -20.54 -8.41
C ARG A 273 -26.76 -20.07 -9.42
N ALA A 274 -27.95 -19.76 -8.93
CA ALA A 274 -29.06 -19.30 -9.79
C ALA A 274 -28.74 -18.00 -10.53
N ASP A 275 -27.98 -17.10 -9.89
CA ASP A 275 -27.62 -15.81 -10.49
C ASP A 275 -26.72 -15.96 -11.73
N PHE A 276 -25.96 -17.06 -11.80
CA PHE A 276 -24.93 -17.26 -12.82
C PHE A 276 -25.32 -18.29 -13.88
N TYR A 277 -26.08 -19.32 -13.50
CA TYR A 277 -26.28 -20.53 -14.29
C TYR A 277 -26.98 -20.29 -15.63
N GLU A 278 -28.14 -19.60 -15.62
CA GLU A 278 -28.94 -19.40 -16.83
C GLU A 278 -28.27 -18.47 -17.85
N LYS A 279 -27.44 -17.55 -17.35
CA LYS A 279 -26.73 -16.59 -18.17
C LYS A 279 -25.32 -17.02 -18.48
N GLU A 280 -24.83 -18.13 -17.92
CA GLU A 280 -23.44 -18.60 -18.09
C GLU A 280 -22.43 -17.47 -17.79
N LEU A 281 -22.59 -16.78 -16.66
CA LEU A 281 -21.76 -15.63 -16.27
C LEU A 281 -20.38 -16.08 -15.80
N SER A 282 -19.34 -15.30 -16.10
CA SER A 282 -18.05 -15.40 -15.44
C SER A 282 -17.92 -14.42 -14.29
N PHE A 283 -17.29 -14.88 -13.19
CA PHE A 283 -16.96 -14.04 -12.04
C PHE A 283 -15.49 -14.22 -11.67
N GLN A 284 -14.78 -13.11 -11.50
CA GLN A 284 -13.37 -13.13 -11.14
C GLN A 284 -13.04 -12.04 -10.13
N VAL A 285 -12.15 -12.36 -9.17
CA VAL A 285 -11.59 -11.38 -8.23
C VAL A 285 -10.27 -10.84 -8.78
N SER A 286 -10.14 -9.52 -8.81
CA SER A 286 -8.93 -8.83 -9.24
C SER A 286 -7.91 -8.75 -8.11
N CYS A 287 -6.64 -8.97 -8.42
CA CYS A 287 -5.56 -8.87 -7.46
C CYS A 287 -4.75 -7.60 -7.67
N SER A 288 -4.99 -6.59 -6.83
CA SER A 288 -4.21 -5.34 -6.77
C SER A 288 -3.96 -4.72 -8.15
N TYR A 289 -2.73 -4.33 -8.47
CA TYR A 289 -2.34 -3.68 -9.72
C TYR A 289 -1.75 -4.65 -10.76
N GLY A 290 -1.91 -5.96 -10.58
CA GLY A 290 -1.72 -6.94 -11.65
C GLY A 290 -0.71 -8.04 -11.42
N PRO A 291 -0.32 -8.77 -12.48
CA PRO A 291 0.64 -9.86 -12.42
C PRO A 291 2.00 -9.41 -11.87
N GLY A 292 2.54 -10.17 -10.95
CA GLY A 292 3.72 -9.84 -10.15
C GLY A 292 3.39 -9.70 -8.67
N ARG A 293 2.15 -9.36 -8.34
CA ARG A 293 1.70 -9.14 -6.96
C ARG A 293 1.80 -10.43 -6.15
N TYR A 294 2.47 -10.32 -4.99
CA TYR A 294 2.79 -11.44 -4.09
C TYR A 294 3.79 -12.47 -4.66
N ASP A 295 4.40 -12.21 -5.83
CA ASP A 295 5.52 -12.98 -6.31
C ASP A 295 6.84 -12.37 -5.81
N GLU A 296 7.48 -13.04 -4.87
CA GLU A 296 8.75 -12.59 -4.29
C GLU A 296 9.86 -12.46 -5.36
N GLY A 297 9.82 -13.32 -6.38
CA GLY A 297 10.74 -13.24 -7.52
C GLY A 297 10.62 -11.93 -8.27
N TYR A 298 9.38 -11.49 -8.54
CA TYR A 298 9.09 -10.25 -9.24
C TYR A 298 9.24 -9.02 -8.31
N GLU A 299 8.51 -8.97 -7.20
CA GLU A 299 8.45 -7.79 -6.32
C GLU A 299 9.77 -7.53 -5.59
N THR A 300 10.47 -8.59 -5.12
CA THR A 300 11.61 -8.41 -4.22
C THR A 300 12.96 -8.63 -4.90
N ARG A 301 13.04 -9.65 -5.78
CA ARG A 301 14.29 -10.01 -6.47
C ARG A 301 14.48 -9.30 -7.80
N GLY A 302 13.43 -8.59 -8.29
CA GLY A 302 13.49 -7.83 -9.52
C GLY A 302 13.53 -8.68 -10.80
N ASN A 303 13.11 -9.95 -10.74
CA ASN A 303 12.99 -10.80 -11.91
C ASN A 303 11.69 -10.47 -12.66
N ASP A 304 11.82 -10.03 -13.90
CA ASP A 304 10.63 -9.78 -14.72
C ASP A 304 10.17 -11.07 -15.43
N TYR A 305 8.89 -11.12 -15.75
CA TYR A 305 8.35 -12.19 -16.60
C TYR A 305 8.73 -12.01 -18.06
N PRO A 306 8.88 -13.11 -18.81
CA PRO A 306 9.08 -13.00 -20.26
C PRO A 306 7.92 -12.23 -20.90
N TYR A 307 8.24 -11.11 -21.56
CA TYR A 307 7.28 -10.15 -22.10
C TYR A 307 6.21 -10.79 -23.00
N GLY A 308 6.59 -11.76 -23.84
CA GLY A 308 5.67 -12.46 -24.74
C GLY A 308 4.64 -13.34 -24.04
N PHE A 309 4.86 -13.69 -22.77
CA PHE A 309 3.94 -14.54 -22.00
C PHE A 309 3.13 -13.76 -20.97
N VAL A 310 3.72 -12.71 -20.37
CA VAL A 310 3.03 -11.82 -19.43
C VAL A 310 3.20 -10.39 -19.90
N ARG A 311 2.28 -9.95 -20.78
CA ARG A 311 2.34 -8.60 -21.36
C ARG A 311 2.17 -7.51 -20.32
N TRP A 312 1.27 -7.71 -19.37
CA TRP A 312 0.87 -6.71 -18.37
C TRP A 312 1.24 -7.15 -16.98
N THR A 313 2.34 -6.62 -16.46
CA THR A 313 2.76 -6.74 -15.08
C THR A 313 2.35 -5.50 -14.29
N GLU A 314 2.57 -5.51 -12.98
CA GLU A 314 2.36 -4.33 -12.11
C GLU A 314 3.03 -3.08 -12.70
N GLN A 315 4.32 -3.14 -13.02
CA GLN A 315 5.08 -2.02 -13.59
C GLN A 315 4.49 -1.56 -14.93
N ARG A 316 4.17 -2.47 -15.83
CA ARG A 316 3.62 -2.15 -17.15
C ARG A 316 2.20 -1.59 -17.07
N ASN A 317 1.46 -1.91 -15.99
CA ASN A 317 0.20 -1.24 -15.69
C ASN A 317 0.43 0.20 -15.20
N PHE A 318 1.52 0.48 -14.44
CA PHE A 318 1.89 1.86 -14.10
C PHE A 318 2.24 2.65 -15.37
N GLU A 319 3.08 2.10 -16.24
CA GLU A 319 3.42 2.72 -17.53
C GLU A 319 2.17 3.05 -18.35
N ALA A 320 1.25 2.09 -18.50
CA ALA A 320 0.02 2.30 -19.27
C ALA A 320 -0.89 3.40 -18.70
N ILE A 321 -0.94 3.55 -17.39
CA ILE A 321 -1.68 4.65 -16.75
C ILE A 321 -0.98 5.99 -16.98
N LEU A 322 0.34 6.04 -16.87
CA LEU A 322 1.11 7.25 -17.17
C LEU A 322 0.96 7.68 -18.64
N ASP A 323 0.95 6.73 -19.57
CA ASP A 323 0.69 6.99 -20.99
C ASP A 323 -0.71 7.59 -21.23
N LEU A 324 -1.74 7.10 -20.52
CA LEU A 324 -3.09 7.65 -20.58
C LEU A 324 -3.19 9.06 -19.95
N MET A 325 -2.42 9.33 -18.92
CA MET A 325 -2.30 10.66 -18.30
C MET A 325 -1.59 11.63 -19.26
N ASP A 326 -0.47 11.21 -19.85
CA ASP A 326 0.29 12.01 -20.82
C ASP A 326 -0.54 12.35 -22.07
N ALA A 327 -1.38 11.42 -22.52
CA ALA A 327 -2.34 11.62 -23.60
C ALA A 327 -3.57 12.46 -23.23
N GLY A 328 -3.69 12.91 -21.97
CA GLY A 328 -4.85 13.65 -21.46
C GLY A 328 -6.15 12.84 -21.37
N SER A 329 -6.07 11.51 -21.46
CA SER A 329 -7.24 10.63 -21.37
C SER A 329 -7.72 10.38 -19.93
N ILE A 330 -6.88 10.69 -18.95
CA ILE A 330 -7.18 10.63 -17.52
C ILE A 330 -6.95 12.01 -16.89
N SER A 331 -7.95 12.50 -16.15
CA SER A 331 -7.91 13.75 -15.40
C SER A 331 -8.12 13.48 -13.92
N ILE A 332 -7.35 14.16 -13.07
CA ILE A 332 -7.54 14.14 -11.62
C ILE A 332 -8.41 15.29 -11.10
N LYS A 333 -8.95 16.12 -12.00
CA LYS A 333 -9.79 17.24 -11.64
C LYS A 333 -11.00 16.77 -10.81
N GLY A 334 -11.17 17.35 -9.63
CA GLY A 334 -12.23 16.96 -8.69
C GLY A 334 -11.91 15.72 -7.84
N LEU A 335 -10.81 15.01 -8.09
CA LEU A 335 -10.43 13.84 -7.31
C LEU A 335 -9.58 14.19 -6.07
N VAL A 336 -8.91 15.33 -6.04
CA VAL A 336 -8.13 15.82 -4.89
C VAL A 336 -8.99 16.76 -4.07
N ASN A 337 -9.35 16.36 -2.85
CA ASN A 337 -10.14 17.18 -1.93
C ASN A 337 -9.27 17.95 -0.92
N HIS A 338 -8.13 17.37 -0.53
CA HIS A 338 -7.28 17.94 0.50
C HIS A 338 -5.81 17.79 0.12
N ARG A 339 -5.01 18.77 0.55
CA ARG A 339 -3.55 18.76 0.48
C ARG A 339 -2.99 19.08 1.85
N PHE A 340 -2.02 18.31 2.32
CA PHE A 340 -1.35 18.50 3.60
C PHE A 340 0.16 18.35 3.42
N SER A 341 0.93 19.12 4.17
CA SER A 341 2.35 18.82 4.36
C SER A 341 2.50 17.45 5.04
N ILE A 342 3.59 16.72 4.73
CA ILE A 342 3.91 15.50 5.47
C ILE A 342 3.99 15.73 6.98
N ALA A 343 4.38 16.94 7.41
CA ALA A 343 4.39 17.30 8.84
C ALA A 343 2.99 17.25 9.48
N ASP A 344 1.94 17.46 8.70
CA ASP A 344 0.54 17.46 9.12
C ASP A 344 -0.19 16.16 8.76
N ALA A 345 0.56 15.08 8.45
CA ALA A 345 -0.02 13.81 7.99
C ALA A 345 -1.08 13.26 8.97
N THR A 346 -0.91 13.44 10.28
CA THR A 346 -1.92 13.02 11.27
C THR A 346 -3.28 13.68 11.03
N ALA A 347 -3.30 14.98 10.73
CA ALA A 347 -4.53 15.71 10.38
C ALA A 347 -5.13 15.22 9.05
N ALA A 348 -4.28 14.83 8.08
CA ALA A 348 -4.74 14.21 6.85
C ALA A 348 -5.50 12.89 7.11
N TYR A 349 -5.00 12.07 8.04
CA TYR A 349 -5.65 10.81 8.41
C TYR A 349 -6.95 10.99 9.22
N GLU A 350 -7.15 12.11 9.90
CA GLU A 350 -8.44 12.46 10.51
C GLU A 350 -9.52 12.69 9.44
N LYS A 351 -9.14 13.20 8.26
CA LYS A 351 -10.06 13.41 7.13
C LYS A 351 -10.54 12.12 6.45
N LEU A 352 -9.96 10.95 6.75
CA LEU A 352 -10.44 9.67 6.24
C LEU A 352 -11.90 9.38 6.61
N ASN A 353 -12.41 9.96 7.68
CA ASN A 353 -13.79 9.78 8.13
C ASN A 353 -14.78 10.74 7.44
N ASP A 354 -14.29 11.74 6.74
CA ASP A 354 -15.12 12.65 5.96
C ASP A 354 -15.62 11.94 4.69
N LYS A 355 -16.94 11.83 4.56
CA LYS A 355 -17.59 11.17 3.40
C LYS A 355 -17.29 11.87 2.08
N ALA A 356 -17.03 13.18 2.12
CA ALA A 356 -16.70 13.96 0.94
C ALA A 356 -15.26 13.74 0.46
N SER A 357 -14.39 13.13 1.28
CA SER A 357 -13.00 12.89 0.91
C SER A 357 -12.87 11.76 -0.10
N LEU A 358 -12.25 12.04 -1.24
CA LEU A 358 -11.84 11.07 -2.27
C LEU A 358 -10.32 10.84 -2.23
N GLY A 359 -9.53 11.84 -2.60
CA GLY A 359 -8.07 11.83 -2.61
C GLY A 359 -7.50 12.90 -1.69
N ILE A 360 -6.55 12.52 -0.87
CA ILE A 360 -5.77 13.41 -0.01
C ILE A 360 -4.32 13.33 -0.44
N VAL A 361 -3.72 14.45 -0.82
CA VAL A 361 -2.31 14.50 -1.24
C VAL A 361 -1.46 14.96 -0.07
N LEU A 362 -0.41 14.19 0.24
CA LEU A 362 0.67 14.63 1.10
C LEU A 362 1.78 15.25 0.25
N GLU A 363 2.23 16.42 0.66
CA GLU A 363 3.29 17.19 0.00
C GLU A 363 4.56 17.16 0.84
N TYR A 364 5.69 17.01 0.16
CA TYR A 364 7.01 16.99 0.77
C TYR A 364 7.77 18.23 0.34
N SER A 365 8.55 18.80 1.25
CA SER A 365 9.32 20.02 0.96
C SER A 365 10.39 19.77 -0.11
N ASP A 366 10.65 20.80 -0.93
CA ASP A 366 11.72 20.79 -1.93
C ASP A 366 13.13 20.94 -1.33
N SER A 367 13.23 20.97 -0.01
CA SER A 367 14.51 21.13 0.66
C SER A 367 15.35 19.86 0.49
N HIS A 368 16.42 19.96 -0.27
CA HIS A 368 17.55 19.02 -0.25
C HIS A 368 18.27 19.13 1.10
N GLU A 369 17.55 18.89 2.19
CA GLU A 369 18.15 18.88 3.50
C GLU A 369 18.97 17.60 3.62
N GLU A 370 20.29 17.72 3.82
CA GLU A 370 21.18 16.61 4.19
C GLU A 370 20.62 15.77 5.34
N ASN A 371 19.64 16.32 6.06
CA ASN A 371 18.97 15.70 7.20
C ASN A 371 18.03 14.56 6.83
N ILE A 372 17.43 14.51 5.64
CA ILE A 372 16.47 13.44 5.29
C ILE A 372 17.17 12.12 4.93
N VAL A 373 18.42 12.15 4.49
CA VAL A 373 19.20 10.97 4.10
C VAL A 373 20.09 10.42 5.22
N LYS A 374 19.95 10.94 6.46
CA LYS A 374 20.74 10.45 7.59
C LYS A 374 20.48 8.97 7.87
N SER A 375 21.54 8.19 7.93
CA SER A 375 21.50 6.76 8.30
C SER A 375 21.08 6.53 9.74
N SER A 376 21.31 7.50 10.64
CA SER A 376 21.05 7.33 12.07
C SER A 376 20.08 8.36 12.66
N VAL A 377 19.41 7.95 13.73
CA VAL A 377 18.51 8.77 14.56
C VAL A 377 18.83 8.53 16.03
N ARG A 378 19.06 9.62 16.77
CA ARG A 378 19.28 9.56 18.21
C ARG A 378 17.95 9.31 18.93
N LEU A 379 17.89 8.27 19.76
CA LEU A 379 16.68 7.83 20.46
C LEU A 379 16.60 8.33 21.92
N SER A 380 17.76 8.53 22.55
CA SER A 380 17.85 8.92 23.94
C SER A 380 19.04 9.87 24.19
N VAL A 381 18.85 10.80 25.10
CA VAL A 381 19.90 11.75 25.53
C VAL A 381 20.62 11.25 26.79
N ALA A 382 20.23 10.06 27.33
CA ALA A 382 20.80 9.52 28.56
C ALA A 382 22.30 9.27 28.41
N SER A 383 23.07 9.71 29.42
CA SER A 383 24.52 9.47 29.49
C SER A 383 24.85 7.98 29.57
N ILE A 384 26.00 7.62 29.05
CA ILE A 384 26.55 6.26 29.19
C ILE A 384 26.82 6.04 30.69
N GLN A 385 26.15 5.05 31.27
CA GLN A 385 26.44 4.62 32.62
C GLN A 385 27.60 3.62 32.60
N ASN A 386 28.43 3.58 33.65
CA ASN A 386 29.43 2.53 33.80
C ASN A 386 28.74 1.18 33.95
N SER A 387 28.76 0.37 32.90
CA SER A 387 28.20 -0.98 32.88
C SER A 387 29.29 -2.03 33.07
N LYS A 388 28.97 -3.09 33.81
CA LYS A 388 29.89 -4.23 33.99
C LYS A 388 30.12 -5.05 32.71
N LEU A 389 29.17 -4.98 31.76
CA LEU A 389 29.19 -5.69 30.48
C LEU A 389 29.60 -4.81 29.30
N GLY A 390 29.96 -3.54 29.57
CA GLY A 390 30.36 -2.60 28.52
C GLY A 390 29.20 -2.12 27.63
N ASN A 391 29.58 -1.51 26.53
CA ASN A 391 28.72 -0.91 25.52
C ASN A 391 28.47 -1.89 24.38
N VAL A 392 27.20 -2.22 24.11
CA VAL A 392 26.82 -3.25 23.16
C VAL A 392 25.98 -2.65 22.05
N ALA A 393 26.41 -2.84 20.79
CA ALA A 393 25.64 -2.54 19.60
C ALA A 393 25.06 -3.84 18.99
N PHE A 394 23.95 -3.71 18.29
CA PHE A 394 23.29 -4.81 17.59
C PHE A 394 23.16 -4.53 16.10
N ILE A 395 23.57 -5.50 15.28
CA ILE A 395 23.27 -5.54 13.85
C ILE A 395 22.18 -6.59 13.63
N GLY A 396 20.95 -6.12 13.38
CA GLY A 396 19.76 -6.95 13.26
C GLY A 396 18.80 -6.80 14.41
N GLY A 397 17.55 -6.35 14.09
CA GLY A 397 16.42 -6.17 15.00
C GLY A 397 15.26 -7.12 14.69
N GLY A 398 15.55 -8.33 14.16
CA GLY A 398 14.54 -9.33 13.82
C GLY A 398 13.86 -9.92 15.04
N ASN A 399 12.89 -10.84 14.82
CA ASN A 399 12.07 -11.43 15.89
C ASN A 399 12.89 -12.05 17.03
N TYR A 400 13.96 -12.78 16.70
CA TYR A 400 14.80 -13.41 17.74
C TYR A 400 15.61 -12.36 18.50
N ALA A 401 16.24 -11.43 17.79
CA ALA A 401 16.98 -10.34 18.42
C ALA A 401 16.09 -9.53 19.36
N SER A 402 14.97 -9.04 18.88
CA SER A 402 14.09 -8.13 19.64
C SER A 402 13.35 -8.78 20.82
N ARG A 403 13.07 -10.09 20.74
CA ARG A 403 12.29 -10.82 21.75
C ARG A 403 13.15 -11.57 22.76
N VAL A 404 14.34 -11.99 22.37
CA VAL A 404 15.20 -12.86 23.20
C VAL A 404 16.54 -12.20 23.52
N LEU A 405 17.35 -11.87 22.51
CA LEU A 405 18.73 -11.44 22.73
C LEU A 405 18.81 -10.05 23.40
N ILE A 406 18.15 -9.04 22.82
CA ILE A 406 18.19 -7.66 23.33
C ILE A 406 17.70 -7.60 24.79
N PRO A 407 16.53 -8.20 25.16
CA PRO A 407 16.12 -8.27 26.56
C PRO A 407 17.13 -8.99 27.45
N ALA A 408 17.75 -10.07 26.99
CA ALA A 408 18.75 -10.82 27.79
C ALA A 408 19.97 -9.95 28.10
N PHE A 409 20.55 -9.28 27.10
CA PHE A 409 21.67 -8.34 27.30
C PHE A 409 21.31 -7.18 28.21
N LYS A 410 20.13 -6.59 28.03
CA LYS A 410 19.61 -5.52 28.89
C LYS A 410 19.47 -5.97 30.34
N ASN A 411 18.88 -7.15 30.57
CA ASN A 411 18.69 -7.70 31.92
C ASN A 411 20.02 -8.08 32.59
N ALA A 412 21.03 -8.45 31.81
CA ALA A 412 22.39 -8.68 32.28
C ALA A 412 23.14 -7.38 32.62
N GLY A 413 22.61 -6.21 32.27
CA GLY A 413 23.15 -4.89 32.59
C GLY A 413 24.06 -4.30 31.51
N ALA A 414 23.95 -4.73 30.25
CA ALA A 414 24.67 -4.13 29.14
C ALA A 414 24.13 -2.73 28.81
N ASN A 415 25.01 -1.80 28.44
CA ASN A 415 24.63 -0.51 27.84
C ASN A 415 24.32 -0.71 26.35
N LEU A 416 23.07 -0.58 25.97
CA LEU A 416 22.65 -0.70 24.58
C LEU A 416 22.94 0.62 23.83
N THR A 417 23.92 0.62 22.92
CA THR A 417 24.34 1.81 22.16
C THR A 417 23.55 1.98 20.88
N THR A 418 23.85 1.21 19.85
CA THR A 418 23.29 1.37 18.51
C THR A 418 22.55 0.10 18.08
N LEU A 419 21.34 0.25 17.53
CA LEU A 419 20.61 -0.82 16.86
C LEU A 419 20.56 -0.55 15.36
N VAL A 420 21.15 -1.42 14.56
CA VAL A 420 21.21 -1.30 13.11
C VAL A 420 20.22 -2.26 12.44
N THR A 421 19.38 -1.72 11.52
CA THR A 421 18.51 -2.52 10.66
C THR A 421 18.40 -1.86 9.27
N SER A 422 18.34 -2.64 8.19
CA SER A 422 18.38 -2.09 6.82
C SER A 422 17.20 -1.16 6.46
N GLY A 423 16.07 -1.23 7.18
CA GLY A 423 14.87 -0.45 6.88
C GLY A 423 14.64 0.75 7.79
N GLY A 424 15.35 0.86 8.91
CA GLY A 424 15.27 1.96 9.88
C GLY A 424 14.11 1.86 10.87
N ILE A 425 12.88 1.57 10.45
CA ILE A 425 11.67 1.54 11.29
C ILE A 425 11.82 0.60 12.49
N SER A 426 12.25 -0.64 12.26
CA SER A 426 12.42 -1.63 13.32
C SER A 426 13.54 -1.26 14.29
N ALA A 427 14.60 -0.59 13.82
CA ALA A 427 15.67 -0.07 14.68
C ALA A 427 15.12 1.00 15.63
N VAL A 428 14.34 1.95 15.13
CA VAL A 428 13.73 3.00 15.98
C VAL A 428 12.72 2.39 16.95
N HIS A 429 11.82 1.52 16.49
CA HIS A 429 10.81 0.89 17.33
C HIS A 429 11.42 0.07 18.49
N HIS A 430 12.26 -0.90 18.14
CA HIS A 430 12.90 -1.75 19.14
C HIS A 430 13.96 -1.01 19.96
N GLY A 431 14.61 -0.02 19.35
CA GLY A 431 15.58 0.83 20.02
C GLY A 431 14.93 1.65 21.14
N LYS A 432 13.84 2.36 20.87
CA LYS A 432 13.06 3.08 21.89
C LYS A 432 12.54 2.17 22.99
N LYS A 433 11.98 1.01 22.61
CA LYS A 433 11.41 0.04 23.57
C LYS A 433 12.44 -0.53 24.54
N ASN A 434 13.66 -0.75 24.08
CA ASN A 434 14.70 -1.39 24.89
C ASN A 434 15.72 -0.41 25.47
N GLY A 435 15.69 0.87 25.10
CA GLY A 435 16.55 1.91 25.63
C GLY A 435 17.91 2.02 24.95
N PHE A 436 17.98 1.68 23.65
CA PHE A 436 19.13 2.03 22.81
C PHE A 436 19.28 3.54 22.71
N LYS A 437 20.48 4.02 22.50
CA LYS A 437 20.78 5.44 22.32
C LYS A 437 20.55 5.90 20.90
N GLU A 438 20.80 5.01 19.94
CA GLU A 438 20.76 5.31 18.53
C GLU A 438 20.14 4.17 17.72
N ALA A 439 19.40 4.51 16.69
CA ALA A 439 18.92 3.60 15.66
C ALA A 439 19.58 3.97 14.34
N SER A 440 20.12 2.98 13.60
CA SER A 440 20.78 3.23 12.33
C SER A 440 20.43 2.23 11.24
N THR A 441 20.75 2.59 9.98
CA THR A 441 20.74 1.71 8.82
C THR A 441 22.13 1.43 8.26
N ALA A 442 23.15 2.10 8.78
CA ALA A 442 24.55 1.90 8.44
C ALA A 442 25.24 1.02 9.50
N ILE A 443 25.99 0.01 9.05
CA ILE A 443 26.69 -0.93 9.94
C ILE A 443 27.84 -0.21 10.66
N GLU A 444 28.45 0.75 10.01
CA GLU A 444 29.57 1.56 10.49
C GLU A 444 29.22 2.29 11.80
N ASP A 445 27.93 2.68 11.97
CA ASP A 445 27.47 3.33 13.20
C ASP A 445 27.47 2.40 14.43
N ALA A 446 27.47 1.07 14.22
CA ALA A 446 27.65 0.08 15.28
C ALA A 446 29.13 -0.19 15.61
N LEU A 447 30.06 0.20 14.74
CA LEU A 447 31.51 -0.07 14.83
C LEU A 447 32.28 1.17 15.31
N ASN A 448 31.65 2.03 16.10
CA ASN A 448 32.28 3.24 16.62
C ASN A 448 33.18 2.97 17.85
N GLU A 449 34.04 3.95 18.20
CA GLU A 449 35.03 3.85 19.27
C GLU A 449 34.46 3.59 20.68
N ILE A 450 33.18 3.85 20.88
CA ILE A 450 32.51 3.65 22.18
C ILE A 450 31.86 2.26 22.33
N THR A 451 31.85 1.45 21.27
CA THR A 451 31.26 0.11 21.27
C THR A 451 32.27 -0.94 21.65
N ASP A 452 32.07 -1.65 22.77
CA ASP A 452 32.97 -2.73 23.23
C ASP A 452 32.60 -4.08 22.57
N THR A 453 31.32 -4.29 22.23
CA THR A 453 30.84 -5.57 21.68
C THR A 453 29.76 -5.33 20.63
N VAL A 454 29.85 -6.03 19.51
CA VAL A 454 28.84 -6.04 18.46
C VAL A 454 28.17 -7.42 18.39
N VAL A 455 26.85 -7.43 18.45
CA VAL A 455 26.03 -8.64 18.32
C VAL A 455 25.42 -8.68 16.91
N ILE A 456 25.82 -9.67 16.10
CA ILE A 456 25.27 -9.91 14.77
C ILE A 456 24.06 -10.86 14.92
N ALA A 457 22.87 -10.36 14.64
CA ALA A 457 21.61 -11.09 14.77
C ALA A 457 20.73 -10.96 13.49
N THR A 458 21.38 -10.95 12.34
CA THR A 458 20.78 -10.88 11.00
C THR A 458 20.52 -12.30 10.45
N GLN A 459 20.19 -12.41 9.17
CA GLN A 459 20.08 -13.69 8.48
C GLN A 459 21.45 -14.32 8.28
N HIS A 460 21.55 -15.64 8.42
CA HIS A 460 22.84 -16.37 8.46
C HIS A 460 23.78 -16.08 7.29
N HIS A 461 23.25 -15.90 6.08
CA HIS A 461 24.07 -15.62 4.89
C HIS A 461 24.75 -14.25 4.91
N LEU A 462 24.35 -13.35 5.83
CA LEU A 462 24.95 -12.02 5.99
C LEU A 462 26.06 -12.01 7.06
N HIS A 463 26.11 -13.02 7.94
CA HIS A 463 27.01 -13.01 9.11
C HIS A 463 28.48 -12.88 8.75
N VAL A 464 28.95 -13.61 7.74
CA VAL A 464 30.36 -13.59 7.33
C VAL A 464 30.78 -12.20 6.89
N ASN A 465 29.99 -11.57 6.00
CA ASN A 465 30.33 -10.24 5.50
C ASN A 465 30.30 -9.19 6.61
N GLN A 466 29.30 -9.30 7.53
CA GLN A 466 29.17 -8.37 8.64
C GLN A 466 30.19 -8.57 9.75
N ALA A 467 30.77 -9.76 9.86
CA ALA A 467 31.86 -10.03 10.81
C ALA A 467 33.23 -9.60 10.27
N LEU A 468 33.38 -9.47 8.94
CA LEU A 468 34.61 -9.03 8.28
C LEU A 468 34.65 -7.52 8.04
N SER A 469 33.53 -6.80 8.19
CA SER A 469 33.47 -5.34 8.14
C SER A 469 34.04 -4.71 9.38
#